data_9090aa49038f384c058347792002989e
#
_entry.id   9090aa49038f384c058347792002989e
#
_cell.length_a   1.000
_cell.length_b   1.000
_cell.length_c   1.000
_cell.angle_alpha   90.00
_cell.angle_beta   90.00
_cell.angle_gamma   90.00
#
_symmetry.space_group_name_H-M   'P 1'
#
loop_
_entity.id
_entity.type
_entity.pdbx_description
1 polymer ?
#
loop_
_entity_poly.entity_id
_entity_poly.type
_entity_poly.pdbx_seq_one_letter_code
_entity_poly.pdbx_strand_id
1 'polypeptide(L)'
;MAEPLTVALPKGRLLEDALSFLARAGYAAPANGNGGRKLILDGADGRLRFVMVKPADVPVFVEYGAADVGIAGLDVVREAERDVYEPLLLPFGYCRLVVAGRADRPDLPLRLERSPRVATKXXXXXXXXXXXXCPARSSWRPSSAWPI
;
A
#
# COMPACT_ATOMS: atom_id res chain seq x y z
N MET A 1 -11.78 28.41 -14.40
CA MET A 1 -12.00 27.49 -13.24
C MET A 1 -10.78 26.59 -13.16
N ALA A 2 -10.23 26.37 -11.95
CA ALA A 2 -9.10 25.47 -11.79
C ALA A 2 -9.54 24.03 -12.05
N GLU A 3 -8.67 23.22 -12.65
CA GLU A 3 -8.94 21.80 -12.80
C GLU A 3 -9.02 21.12 -11.44
N PRO A 4 -9.92 20.13 -11.28
CA PRO A 4 -10.00 19.41 -10.00
C PRO A 4 -8.74 18.58 -9.74
N LEU A 5 -8.31 18.57 -8.50
CA LEU A 5 -7.15 17.74 -8.09
C LEU A 5 -7.58 16.27 -8.11
N THR A 6 -6.81 15.44 -8.78
CA THR A 6 -7.10 14.01 -8.93
C THR A 6 -6.44 13.21 -7.79
N VAL A 7 -7.26 12.49 -7.01
CA VAL A 7 -6.82 11.72 -5.85
C VAL A 7 -7.03 10.23 -6.13
N ALA A 8 -5.95 9.46 -6.14
CA ALA A 8 -6.01 8.00 -6.22
C ALA A 8 -6.34 7.40 -4.85
N LEU A 9 -7.44 6.66 -4.77
CA LEU A 9 -7.91 6.01 -3.54
C LEU A 9 -7.89 4.49 -3.68
N PRO A 10 -7.42 3.78 -2.64
CA PRO A 10 -7.38 2.32 -2.68
C PRO A 10 -8.77 1.73 -2.45
N LYS A 11 -9.17 0.79 -3.29
CA LYS A 11 -10.38 -0.01 -3.03
C LYS A 11 -10.17 -0.88 -1.79
N GLY A 12 -11.23 -1.07 -1.03
CA GLY A 12 -11.21 -1.95 0.14
C GLY A 12 -11.23 -1.20 1.46
N ARG A 13 -10.67 -1.82 2.48
CA ARG A 13 -10.79 -1.40 3.88
C ARG A 13 -10.36 0.05 4.15
N LEU A 14 -9.31 0.51 3.50
CA LEU A 14 -8.76 1.85 3.72
C LEU A 14 -9.62 2.98 3.11
N LEU A 15 -10.52 2.63 2.20
CA LEU A 15 -11.32 3.62 1.45
C LEU A 15 -12.21 4.48 2.36
N GLU A 16 -12.93 3.83 3.28
CA GLU A 16 -13.86 4.52 4.18
C GLU A 16 -13.13 5.51 5.09
N ASP A 17 -11.99 5.08 5.65
CA ASP A 17 -11.16 5.94 6.48
C ASP A 17 -10.63 7.14 5.68
N ALA A 18 -10.19 6.91 4.45
CA ALA A 18 -9.67 7.95 3.58
C ALA A 18 -10.75 8.99 3.23
N LEU A 19 -11.95 8.54 2.86
CA LEU A 19 -13.07 9.43 2.57
C LEU A 19 -13.50 10.22 3.81
N SER A 20 -13.55 9.57 4.97
CA SER A 20 -13.86 10.22 6.24
C SER A 20 -12.84 11.30 6.59
N PHE A 21 -11.56 11.01 6.39
CA PHE A 21 -10.48 11.95 6.63
C PHE A 21 -10.59 13.18 5.71
N LEU A 22 -10.83 12.96 4.42
CA LEU A 22 -11.02 14.05 3.45
C LEU A 22 -12.25 14.90 3.78
N ALA A 23 -13.35 14.27 4.22
CA ALA A 23 -14.56 14.99 4.64
C ALA A 23 -14.27 15.88 5.86
N ARG A 24 -13.51 15.40 6.83
CA ARG A 24 -13.08 16.21 7.99
C ARG A 24 -12.19 17.38 7.58
N ALA A 25 -11.43 17.23 6.50
CA ALA A 25 -10.61 18.30 5.92
C ALA A 25 -11.42 19.27 5.06
N GLY A 26 -12.74 19.07 4.95
CA GLY A 26 -13.63 19.97 4.22
C GLY A 26 -13.79 19.65 2.74
N TYR A 27 -13.39 18.45 2.31
CA TYR A 27 -13.57 18.03 0.92
C TYR A 27 -14.79 17.12 0.82
N ALA A 28 -15.65 17.43 -0.14
CA ALA A 28 -16.90 16.68 -0.31
C ALA A 28 -16.63 15.27 -0.85
N ALA A 29 -17.24 14.27 -0.23
CA ALA A 29 -17.21 12.89 -0.72
C ALA A 29 -17.84 12.81 -2.12
N PRO A 30 -17.56 11.72 -2.86
CA PRO A 30 -18.19 11.54 -4.17
C PRO A 30 -19.71 11.59 -4.09
N ALA A 31 -20.33 12.29 -5.01
CA ALA A 31 -21.78 12.52 -5.03
C ALA A 31 -22.60 11.23 -5.13
N ASN A 32 -22.03 10.18 -5.70
CA ASN A 32 -22.70 8.90 -5.97
C ASN A 32 -22.27 7.75 -5.04
N GLY A 33 -21.78 8.09 -3.86
CA GLY A 33 -21.38 7.09 -2.87
C GLY A 33 -20.22 6.22 -3.32
N ASN A 34 -20.12 5.02 -2.77
CA ASN A 34 -19.08 4.04 -3.10
C ASN A 34 -19.24 3.40 -4.49
N GLY A 35 -19.98 4.03 -5.33
CA GLY A 35 -19.99 4.08 -6.77
C GLY A 35 -19.94 2.83 -7.62
N GLY A 36 -20.31 1.71 -7.13
CA GLY A 36 -20.49 0.56 -8.02
C GLY A 36 -19.27 0.28 -8.91
N ARG A 37 -19.52 0.28 -10.22
CA ARG A 37 -18.50 -0.05 -11.23
C ARG A 37 -17.67 1.15 -11.69
N LYS A 38 -18.04 2.37 -11.33
CA LYS A 38 -17.29 3.55 -11.78
C LYS A 38 -15.93 3.64 -11.09
N LEU A 39 -14.91 3.82 -11.89
CA LEU A 39 -13.53 3.97 -11.41
C LEU A 39 -13.18 5.44 -11.12
N ILE A 40 -13.88 6.36 -11.76
CA ILE A 40 -13.66 7.80 -11.61
C ILE A 40 -14.93 8.43 -11.07
N LEU A 41 -14.80 9.18 -9.99
CA LEU A 41 -15.91 9.85 -9.31
C LEU A 41 -15.51 11.31 -9.03
N ASP A 42 -16.37 12.23 -9.39
CA ASP A 42 -16.13 13.64 -9.05
C ASP A 42 -16.68 13.91 -7.64
N GLY A 43 -15.95 14.68 -6.87
CA GLY A 43 -16.39 15.19 -5.58
C GLY A 43 -17.59 16.13 -5.76
N ALA A 44 -18.48 16.16 -4.77
CA ALA A 44 -19.72 16.92 -4.87
C ALA A 44 -19.48 18.43 -5.01
N ASP A 45 -18.33 18.92 -4.57
CA ASP A 45 -17.95 20.34 -4.64
C ASP A 45 -17.11 20.69 -5.88
N GLY A 46 -16.78 19.69 -6.71
CA GLY A 46 -15.98 19.88 -7.93
C GLY A 46 -14.50 20.17 -7.71
N ARG A 47 -14.02 20.20 -6.45
CA ARG A 47 -12.61 20.48 -6.15
C ARG A 47 -11.73 19.27 -6.32
N LEU A 48 -12.26 18.06 -6.07
CA LEU A 48 -11.53 16.80 -6.17
C LEU A 48 -12.18 15.89 -7.21
N ARG A 49 -11.32 15.09 -7.83
CA ARG A 49 -11.71 13.93 -8.64
C ARG A 49 -11.06 12.71 -8.03
N PHE A 50 -11.83 11.66 -7.83
CA PHE A 50 -11.35 10.43 -7.19
C PHE A 50 -11.19 9.33 -8.22
N VAL A 51 -10.04 8.67 -8.23
CA VAL A 51 -9.78 7.49 -9.06
C VAL A 51 -9.62 6.29 -8.15
N MET A 52 -10.52 5.32 -8.33
CA MET A 52 -10.61 4.13 -7.45
C MET A 52 -9.76 3.01 -8.03
N VAL A 53 -8.62 2.72 -7.42
CA VAL A 53 -7.64 1.76 -7.92
C VAL A 53 -7.34 0.65 -6.89
N LYS A 54 -6.64 -0.39 -7.31
CA LYS A 54 -6.13 -1.39 -6.36
C LYS A 54 -5.06 -0.72 -5.49
N PRO A 55 -4.93 -1.12 -4.21
CA PRO A 55 -3.93 -0.49 -3.33
C PRO A 55 -2.51 -0.46 -3.92
N ALA A 56 -2.10 -1.54 -4.57
CA ALA A 56 -0.76 -1.63 -5.18
C ALA A 56 -0.56 -0.65 -6.35
N ASP A 57 -1.64 -0.21 -6.98
CA ASP A 57 -1.57 0.66 -8.15
C ASP A 57 -1.51 2.15 -7.77
N VAL A 58 -1.85 2.51 -6.52
CA VAL A 58 -1.89 3.92 -6.08
C VAL A 58 -0.55 4.63 -6.32
N PRO A 59 0.61 4.10 -5.85
CA PRO A 59 1.88 4.77 -6.10
C PRO A 59 2.21 4.90 -7.59
N VAL A 60 1.81 3.92 -8.40
CA VAL A 60 2.02 3.93 -9.86
C VAL A 60 1.24 5.08 -10.51
N PHE A 61 -0.03 5.26 -10.12
CA PHE A 61 -0.87 6.33 -10.65
C PHE A 61 -0.31 7.71 -10.34
N VAL A 62 0.29 7.87 -9.15
CA VAL A 62 0.91 9.14 -8.74
C VAL A 62 2.22 9.36 -9.51
N GLU A 63 3.08 8.35 -9.56
CA GLU A 63 4.38 8.45 -10.25
C GLU A 63 4.23 8.84 -11.73
N TYR A 64 3.24 8.27 -12.41
CA TYR A 64 3.00 8.55 -13.84
C TYR A 64 2.08 9.75 -14.08
N GLY A 65 1.69 10.48 -13.04
CA GLY A 65 0.87 11.67 -13.18
C GLY A 65 -0.59 11.41 -13.56
N ALA A 66 -1.05 10.17 -13.46
CA ALA A 66 -2.47 9.84 -13.66
C ALA A 66 -3.33 10.27 -12.44
N ALA A 67 -2.67 10.53 -11.32
CA ALA A 67 -3.27 11.18 -10.15
C ALA A 67 -2.24 12.13 -9.56
N ASP A 68 -2.71 13.27 -9.06
CA ASP A 68 -1.86 14.28 -8.43
C ASP A 68 -1.41 13.84 -7.03
N VAL A 69 -2.29 13.12 -6.32
CA VAL A 69 -2.09 12.67 -4.94
C VAL A 69 -2.67 11.26 -4.80
N GLY A 70 -2.09 10.47 -3.91
CA GLY A 70 -2.63 9.14 -3.58
C GLY A 70 -2.67 8.91 -2.08
N ILE A 71 -3.65 8.14 -1.62
CA ILE A 71 -3.70 7.63 -0.24
C ILE A 71 -3.45 6.12 -0.32
N ALA A 72 -2.40 5.65 0.35
CA ALA A 72 -2.01 4.24 0.31
C ALA A 72 -1.45 3.80 1.65
N GLY A 73 -1.43 2.51 1.89
CA GLY A 73 -0.72 1.97 3.03
C GLY A 73 0.78 2.19 2.90
N LEU A 74 1.45 2.54 3.98
CA LEU A 74 2.90 2.75 3.96
C LEU A 74 3.65 1.47 3.52
N ASP A 75 3.13 0.32 3.89
CA ASP A 75 3.65 -0.98 3.43
C ASP A 75 3.59 -1.12 1.90
N VAL A 76 2.52 -0.62 1.30
CA VAL A 76 2.34 -0.65 -0.15
C VAL A 76 3.34 0.30 -0.84
N VAL A 77 3.47 1.52 -0.31
CA VAL A 77 4.40 2.52 -0.86
C VAL A 77 5.83 2.00 -0.81
N ARG A 78 6.25 1.46 0.35
CA ARG A 78 7.60 0.90 0.54
C ARG A 78 7.87 -0.30 -0.35
N GLU A 79 6.86 -1.16 -0.53
CA GLU A 79 7.02 -2.36 -1.37
C GLU A 79 7.05 -2.01 -2.86
N ALA A 80 6.36 -0.95 -3.26
CA ALA A 80 6.28 -0.52 -4.66
C ALA A 80 7.60 0.07 -5.18
N GLU A 81 8.45 0.58 -4.30
CA GLU A 81 9.74 1.21 -4.62
C GLU A 81 9.62 2.26 -5.74
N ARG A 82 8.54 3.05 -5.72
CA ARG A 82 8.27 4.08 -6.72
C ARG A 82 8.83 5.44 -6.27
N ASP A 83 9.17 6.27 -7.25
CA ASP A 83 9.69 7.61 -7.00
C ASP A 83 8.52 8.57 -6.72
N VAL A 84 8.00 8.50 -5.49
CA VAL A 84 6.89 9.34 -5.05
C VAL A 84 7.27 10.07 -3.76
N TYR A 85 6.78 11.29 -3.61
CA TYR A 85 6.99 12.09 -2.40
C TYR A 85 5.93 11.71 -1.35
N GLU A 86 6.36 11.54 -0.11
CA GLU A 86 5.48 11.17 1.02
C GLU A 86 5.33 12.37 1.97
N PRO A 87 4.46 13.34 1.67
CA PRO A 87 4.38 14.57 2.46
C PRO A 87 3.72 14.42 3.82
N LEU A 88 2.87 13.41 4.00
CA LEU A 88 2.04 13.31 5.20
C LEU A 88 1.78 11.85 5.60
N LEU A 89 2.01 11.56 6.86
CA LEU A 89 1.62 10.28 7.45
C LEU A 89 0.25 10.43 8.12
N LEU A 90 -0.72 9.65 7.66
CA LEU A 90 -2.11 9.79 8.09
C LEU A 90 -2.37 9.00 9.39
N PRO A 91 -3.24 9.49 10.28
CA PRO A 91 -3.49 8.87 11.59
C PRO A 91 -4.55 7.75 11.54
N PHE A 92 -4.50 6.91 10.50
CA PHE A 92 -5.42 5.77 10.35
C PHE A 92 -4.76 4.67 9.52
N GLY A 93 -5.43 3.52 9.41
CA GLY A 93 -4.96 2.39 8.63
C GLY A 93 -3.76 1.66 9.25
N TYR A 94 -3.65 1.66 10.56
CA TYR A 94 -2.53 1.01 11.25
C TYR A 94 -2.52 -0.49 10.95
N CYS A 95 -1.33 -1.00 10.63
CA CYS A 95 -1.12 -2.41 10.38
C CYS A 95 0.25 -2.85 10.89
N ARG A 96 0.43 -4.16 11.02
CA ARG A 96 1.71 -4.75 11.40
C ARG A 96 2.01 -5.93 10.48
N LEU A 97 3.24 -6.00 10.02
CA LEU A 97 3.75 -7.20 9.37
C LEU A 97 4.26 -8.15 10.45
N VAL A 98 3.86 -9.40 10.36
CA VAL A 98 4.28 -10.44 11.31
C VAL A 98 4.84 -11.63 10.54
N VAL A 99 5.78 -12.32 11.16
CA VAL A 99 6.23 -13.62 10.67
C VAL A 99 5.34 -14.69 11.31
N ALA A 100 4.72 -15.51 10.50
CA ALA A 100 3.86 -16.59 10.96
C ALA A 100 4.45 -17.94 10.56
N GLY A 101 4.41 -18.89 11.47
CA GLY A 101 4.82 -20.27 11.25
C GLY A 101 3.74 -21.24 11.67
N ARG A 102 4.03 -22.53 11.51
CA ARG A 102 3.11 -23.58 11.95
C ARG A 102 3.03 -23.60 13.47
N ALA A 103 1.82 -23.75 14.00
CA ALA A 103 1.58 -23.77 15.45
C ALA A 103 2.20 -25.00 16.13
N ASP A 104 2.32 -26.10 15.39
CA ASP A 104 2.94 -27.33 15.89
C ASP A 104 4.49 -27.27 15.90
N ARG A 105 5.08 -26.21 15.38
CA ARG A 105 6.53 -25.97 15.37
C ARG A 105 6.84 -24.53 15.80
N PRO A 106 6.61 -24.20 17.06
CA PRO A 106 6.85 -22.83 17.56
C PRO A 106 8.35 -22.48 17.55
N ASP A 107 9.22 -23.49 17.57
CA ASP A 107 10.66 -23.32 17.55
C ASP A 107 11.20 -23.26 16.13
N LEU A 108 10.49 -22.57 15.22
CA LEU A 108 11.05 -22.35 13.91
C LEU A 108 12.41 -21.66 14.11
N PRO A 109 13.53 -22.41 13.98
CA PRO A 109 14.80 -21.79 14.27
C PRO A 109 15.08 -20.75 13.18
N LEU A 110 15.00 -19.51 13.57
CA LEU A 110 15.67 -18.44 12.84
C LEU A 110 17.19 -18.69 12.88
N ARG A 111 17.60 -19.83 13.39
CA ARG A 111 18.98 -20.30 13.36
C ARG A 111 19.28 -20.84 11.95
N LEU A 112 20.22 -20.27 11.38
CA LEU A 112 20.71 -20.22 10.02
C LEU A 112 21.36 -21.49 9.47
N GLU A 113 21.09 -22.65 10.03
CA GLU A 113 21.65 -23.90 9.50
C GLU A 113 20.97 -24.35 8.19
N ARG A 114 19.74 -23.88 7.98
CA ARG A 114 19.03 -24.07 6.71
C ARG A 114 18.26 -22.81 6.36
N SER A 115 18.41 -22.32 5.16
CA SER A 115 17.66 -21.16 4.67
C SER A 115 16.15 -21.47 4.68
N PRO A 116 15.36 -20.79 5.49
CA PRO A 116 13.91 -21.06 5.50
C PRO A 116 13.26 -20.57 4.20
N ARG A 117 12.26 -21.32 3.74
CA ARG A 117 11.42 -20.89 2.63
C ARG A 117 10.33 -19.99 3.20
N VAL A 118 10.28 -18.76 2.72
CA VAL A 118 9.30 -17.76 3.19
C VAL A 118 8.35 -17.43 2.05
N ALA A 119 7.08 -17.55 2.30
CA ALA A 119 6.04 -17.12 1.38
C ALA A 119 5.57 -15.71 1.79
N THR A 120 5.71 -14.76 0.92
CA THR A 120 5.33 -13.38 1.23
C THR A 120 4.95 -12.62 -0.04
N LYS A 121 4.03 -11.71 0.10
CA LYS A 121 3.75 -10.69 -0.92
C LYS A 121 4.68 -9.47 -0.76
N UNK A 122 5.20 -9.29 0.38
CA UNK A 122 6.06 -8.21 0.70
C UNK A 122 7.49 -8.61 0.64
N UNK A 123 8.04 -8.74 -0.41
CA UNK A 123 9.40 -9.15 -0.68
C UNK A 123 10.44 -8.18 -0.23
N UNK A 124 10.18 -6.96 -0.33
CA UNK A 124 11.01 -5.90 0.11
C UNK A 124 10.95 -5.74 1.62
N UNK A 125 9.83 -5.82 2.08
CA UNK A 125 9.70 -5.79 3.49
C UNK A 125 10.26 -7.00 4.22
N UNK A 126 10.30 -8.03 3.59
CA UNK A 126 10.92 -9.23 4.09
C UNK A 126 12.40 -9.21 3.97
N UNK A 127 12.77 -8.56 3.11
CA UNK A 127 14.17 -8.36 2.93
C UNK A 127 14.73 -7.40 3.96
N UNK A 128 13.98 -6.53 4.17
CA UNK A 128 14.34 -5.62 5.19
C UNK A 128 14.20 -6.21 6.59
N UNK A 129 13.37 -6.91 6.70
CA UNK A 129 13.18 -7.59 7.94
C UNK A 129 14.18 -8.69 8.17
N UNK A 130 14.44 -9.20 7.18
CA UNK A 130 15.45 -10.22 7.24
C UNK A 130 16.84 -9.68 7.33
N UNK A 131 16.93 -8.74 6.86
CA UNK A 131 18.15 -8.04 6.96
C UNK A 131 18.36 -7.47 8.35
N UNK A 132 17.41 -7.11 8.78
CA UNK A 132 17.50 -6.62 10.11
C UNK A 132 17.64 -7.69 11.18
N UNK A 133 17.28 -8.57 10.85
CA UNK A 133 17.37 -9.73 11.73
C UNK A 133 18.61 -10.58 11.49
N CYS A 134 19.25 -10.37 10.45
CA CYS A 134 20.43 -11.17 10.13
C CYS A 134 21.54 -10.27 9.53
N PRO A 135 22.41 -9.70 10.35
CA PRO A 135 23.41 -8.73 9.86
C PRO A 135 24.60 -9.30 9.08
N ALA A 136 24.60 -10.56 8.76
CA ALA A 136 25.80 -11.14 8.13
C ALA A 136 25.51 -12.16 7.04
N ARG A 137 24.86 -11.75 5.97
CA ARG A 137 25.03 -12.45 4.68
C ARG A 137 24.51 -11.64 3.51
N SER A 138 25.43 -11.22 2.68
CA SER A 138 25.22 -10.50 1.41
C SER A 138 24.80 -11.44 0.24
N SER A 139 24.32 -12.63 0.54
CA SER A 139 24.06 -13.64 -0.51
C SER A 139 22.59 -14.06 -0.62
N TRP A 140 21.66 -13.30 -0.04
CA TRP A 140 20.25 -13.61 -0.25
C TRP A 140 19.79 -13.09 -1.60
N ARG A 141 19.47 -14.01 -2.49
CA ARG A 141 18.84 -13.68 -3.76
C ARG A 141 17.37 -14.12 -3.70
N PRO A 142 16.43 -13.24 -3.99
CA PRO A 142 15.04 -13.69 -4.14
C PRO A 142 14.97 -14.62 -5.35
N SER A 143 14.44 -15.82 -5.15
CA SER A 143 14.20 -16.70 -6.28
C SER A 143 12.96 -16.18 -7.02
N SER A 144 13.18 -15.69 -8.22
CA SER A 144 12.13 -15.15 -9.09
C SER A 144 11.28 -16.22 -9.77
N ALA A 145 11.37 -17.46 -9.31
CA ALA A 145 10.70 -18.56 -10.00
C ALA A 145 9.66 -19.23 -9.10
N TRP A 146 8.45 -18.73 -9.19
CA TRP A 146 7.27 -19.52 -8.84
C TRP A 146 6.55 -19.81 -10.16
N PRO A 147 6.47 -21.08 -10.59
CA PRO A 147 5.51 -21.39 -11.64
C PRO A 147 4.10 -21.24 -11.07
N ILE A 148 3.26 -20.61 -11.84
CA ILE A 148 1.82 -20.43 -11.56
C ILE A 148 1.13 -21.80 -11.57
#